data_80d7cd5fccca17116b1341facd90c246
#
_entry.id   80d7cd5fccca17116b1341facd90c246
#
_cell.length_a   1.000
_cell.length_b   1.000
_cell.length_c   1.000
_cell.angle_alpha   90.00
_cell.angle_beta   90.00
_cell.angle_gamma   90.00
#
_symmetry.space_group_name_H-M   'P 1'
#
loop_
_entity.id
_entity.type
_entity.pdbx_description
1 polymer ?
#
loop_
_entity_poly.entity_id
_entity_poly.type
_entity_poly.pdbx_seq_one_letter_code
_entity_poly.pdbx_strand_id
1 'polypeptide(L)'
;EPGDLGDQYNSFLDVDEVSIDDLNSGDVVIKQNGKLVRPKRLPSNLYQFKKGTGEARCVLDCVTSLQNGADMIWIETEKPHIGQIGAMVDEIRKAVPNAKLVYNNSPSFNWTLNFRQQIFDAWQESGKDLSAYDRADLMNVNYDQSELAAEADEKIRTFQADAARDAGIFHHLITLPTYHTAALSTDNLAKEYFGDQ
;
A
#
# COMPACT_ATOMS: atom_id res chain seq x y z
N GLU A 1 14.07 -12.56 -20.10
CA GLU A 1 15.14 -11.54 -20.13
C GLU A 1 14.59 -10.20 -19.58
N PRO A 2 15.37 -9.47 -18.73
CA PRO A 2 14.91 -8.18 -18.19
C PRO A 2 14.65 -7.13 -19.28
N GLY A 3 15.10 -7.34 -20.51
CA GLY A 3 14.91 -6.43 -21.62
C GLY A 3 13.49 -6.39 -22.20
N ASP A 4 12.67 -7.39 -21.92
CA ASP A 4 11.34 -7.51 -22.52
C ASP A 4 10.23 -6.79 -21.74
N LEU A 5 10.54 -6.28 -20.53
CA LEU A 5 9.56 -5.53 -19.73
C LEU A 5 9.35 -4.07 -20.21
N GLY A 6 10.02 -3.67 -21.28
CA GLY A 6 9.97 -2.33 -21.82
C GLY A 6 10.81 -1.31 -21.02
N ASP A 7 11.30 -0.29 -21.71
CA ASP A 7 12.17 0.75 -21.12
C ASP A 7 11.55 1.47 -19.93
N GLN A 8 10.22 1.55 -19.87
CA GLN A 8 9.50 2.22 -18.81
C GLN A 8 9.67 1.52 -17.44
N TYR A 9 9.73 0.18 -17.38
CA TYR A 9 9.99 -0.54 -16.13
C TYR A 9 11.46 -0.46 -15.73
N ASN A 10 12.37 -0.45 -16.70
CA ASN A 10 13.79 -0.30 -16.45
C ASN A 10 14.11 1.02 -15.75
N SER A 11 13.33 2.08 -15.99
CA SER A 11 13.50 3.39 -15.36
C SER A 11 13.35 3.36 -13.83
N PHE A 12 12.63 2.39 -13.29
CA PHE A 12 12.42 2.23 -11.84
C PHE A 12 13.53 1.43 -11.14
N LEU A 13 14.40 0.75 -11.89
CA LEU A 13 15.49 0.00 -11.27
C LEU A 13 16.56 0.94 -10.69
N ASP A 14 17.05 0.60 -9.51
CA ASP A 14 18.26 1.22 -8.96
C ASP A 14 19.48 0.65 -9.69
N VAL A 15 20.35 1.51 -10.18
CA VAL A 15 21.40 1.14 -11.10
C VAL A 15 22.71 1.83 -10.79
N ASP A 16 23.82 1.20 -11.21
CA ASP A 16 25.14 1.82 -11.29
C ASP A 16 25.51 2.07 -12.75
N GLU A 17 26.09 3.23 -13.05
CA GLU A 17 26.66 3.49 -14.38
C GLU A 17 27.86 2.55 -14.58
N VAL A 18 27.98 1.98 -15.78
CA VAL A 18 29.09 1.10 -16.12
C VAL A 18 29.75 1.54 -17.42
N SER A 19 31.07 1.41 -17.48
CA SER A 19 31.83 1.50 -18.72
C SER A 19 31.80 0.15 -19.44
N ILE A 20 31.87 0.17 -20.77
CA ILE A 20 31.97 -1.06 -21.59
C ILE A 20 33.23 -1.86 -21.17
N ASP A 21 34.29 -1.15 -20.80
CA ASP A 21 35.57 -1.78 -20.41
C ASP A 21 35.49 -2.51 -19.05
N ASP A 22 34.48 -2.17 -18.21
CA ASP A 22 34.26 -2.78 -16.90
C ASP A 22 33.30 -3.97 -16.91
N LEU A 23 32.81 -4.37 -18.08
CA LEU A 23 31.87 -5.46 -18.21
C LEU A 23 32.55 -6.82 -18.21
N ASN A 24 32.06 -7.74 -17.39
CA ASN A 24 32.47 -9.14 -17.37
C ASN A 24 31.47 -10.02 -18.13
N SER A 25 31.93 -11.17 -18.57
CA SER A 25 31.03 -12.18 -19.15
C SER A 25 29.98 -12.61 -18.13
N GLY A 26 28.71 -12.45 -18.46
CA GLY A 26 27.59 -12.78 -17.60
C GLY A 26 27.00 -11.57 -16.84
N ASP A 27 27.57 -10.38 -16.98
CA ASP A 27 26.97 -9.17 -16.43
C ASP A 27 25.63 -8.86 -17.12
N VAL A 28 24.62 -8.59 -16.32
CA VAL A 28 23.32 -8.11 -16.82
C VAL A 28 23.39 -6.58 -16.88
N VAL A 29 23.22 -6.05 -18.07
CA VAL A 29 23.20 -4.61 -18.32
C VAL A 29 21.93 -4.22 -19.07
N ILE A 30 21.44 -3.02 -18.80
CA ILE A 30 20.27 -2.44 -19.46
C ILE A 30 20.59 -1.04 -19.94
N LYS A 31 19.76 -0.49 -20.83
CA LYS A 31 19.80 0.94 -21.14
C LYS A 31 18.83 1.70 -20.24
N GLN A 32 19.31 2.76 -19.61
CA GLN A 32 18.47 3.69 -18.84
C GLN A 32 18.90 5.12 -19.23
N ASN A 33 17.96 5.93 -19.70
CA ASN A 33 18.22 7.30 -20.19
C ASN A 33 19.38 7.38 -21.22
N GLY A 34 19.44 6.39 -22.12
CA GLY A 34 20.46 6.31 -23.17
C GLY A 34 21.84 5.82 -22.72
N LYS A 35 22.05 5.61 -21.42
CA LYS A 35 23.30 5.09 -20.85
C LYS A 35 23.22 3.59 -20.58
N LEU A 36 24.37 2.92 -20.67
CA LEU A 36 24.51 1.54 -20.25
C LEU A 36 24.70 1.51 -18.73
N VAL A 37 23.88 0.72 -18.06
CA VAL A 37 23.83 0.64 -16.59
C VAL A 37 23.68 -0.79 -16.11
N ARG A 38 24.17 -1.08 -14.91
CA ARG A 38 24.02 -2.37 -14.23
C ARG A 38 22.96 -2.26 -13.15
N PRO A 39 21.86 -3.06 -13.21
CA PRO A 39 20.88 -3.10 -12.13
C PRO A 39 21.47 -3.62 -10.82
N LYS A 40 21.23 -2.92 -9.73
CA LYS A 40 21.59 -3.37 -8.39
C LYS A 40 20.74 -4.55 -7.96
N ARG A 41 21.31 -5.39 -7.10
CA ARG A 41 20.62 -6.55 -6.55
C ARG A 41 20.57 -6.48 -5.02
N LEU A 42 19.47 -6.98 -4.49
CA LEU A 42 19.33 -7.26 -3.06
C LEU A 42 20.13 -8.50 -2.68
N PRO A 43 20.43 -8.73 -1.37
CA PRO A 43 21.06 -9.98 -0.93
C PRO A 43 20.33 -11.25 -1.35
N SER A 44 19.01 -11.17 -1.56
CA SER A 44 18.16 -12.25 -2.12
C SER A 44 18.34 -12.50 -3.63
N ASN A 45 19.28 -11.80 -4.27
CA ASN A 45 19.54 -11.81 -5.71
C ASN A 45 18.39 -11.25 -6.58
N LEU A 46 17.37 -10.63 -5.99
CA LEU A 46 16.32 -9.90 -6.69
C LEU A 46 16.83 -8.52 -7.11
N TYR A 47 16.27 -7.96 -8.18
CA TYR A 47 16.60 -6.59 -8.58
C TYR A 47 16.07 -5.58 -7.56
N GLN A 48 16.90 -4.55 -7.32
CA GLN A 48 16.54 -3.45 -6.43
C GLN A 48 15.86 -2.35 -7.22
N PHE A 49 14.69 -1.91 -6.75
CA PHE A 49 14.03 -0.74 -7.28
C PHE A 49 14.45 0.53 -6.55
N LYS A 50 14.40 1.66 -7.25
CA LYS A 50 14.62 2.98 -6.64
C LYS A 50 13.65 3.21 -5.50
N LYS A 51 14.15 3.71 -4.40
CA LYS A 51 13.31 4.07 -3.24
C LYS A 51 12.26 5.12 -3.66
N GLY A 52 11.03 4.96 -3.16
CA GLY A 52 9.92 5.88 -3.42
C GLY A 52 9.23 5.71 -4.78
N THR A 53 9.57 4.66 -5.56
CA THR A 53 8.92 4.43 -6.88
C THR A 53 7.78 3.42 -6.84
N GLY A 54 7.40 2.91 -5.66
CA GLY A 54 6.39 1.85 -5.53
C GLY A 54 5.04 2.25 -6.10
N GLU A 55 4.54 3.42 -5.73
CA GLU A 55 3.25 3.93 -6.21
C GLU A 55 3.24 4.14 -7.72
N ALA A 56 4.26 4.80 -8.27
CA ALA A 56 4.37 5.03 -9.71
C ALA A 56 4.42 3.73 -10.53
N ARG A 57 5.06 2.68 -9.98
CA ARG A 57 5.05 1.35 -10.62
C ARG A 57 3.67 0.71 -10.57
N CYS A 58 2.98 0.79 -9.43
CA CYS A 58 1.62 0.28 -9.33
C CYS A 58 0.67 1.00 -10.30
N VAL A 59 0.79 2.32 -10.43
CA VAL A 59 0.02 3.09 -11.41
C VAL A 59 0.31 2.61 -12.83
N LEU A 60 1.59 2.41 -13.18
CA LEU A 60 1.98 1.90 -14.50
C LEU A 60 1.41 0.51 -14.76
N ASP A 61 1.47 -0.40 -13.78
CA ASP A 61 0.92 -1.75 -13.90
C ASP A 61 -0.61 -1.71 -14.11
N CYS A 62 -1.31 -0.86 -13.36
CA CYS A 62 -2.75 -0.66 -13.50
C CYS A 62 -3.12 -0.14 -14.90
N VAL A 63 -2.43 0.91 -15.37
CA VAL A 63 -2.67 1.50 -16.68
C VAL A 63 -2.38 0.50 -17.80
N THR A 64 -1.24 -0.19 -17.73
CA THR A 64 -0.86 -1.20 -18.71
C THR A 64 -1.89 -2.33 -18.77
N SER A 65 -2.35 -2.82 -17.62
CA SER A 65 -3.35 -3.89 -17.56
C SER A 65 -4.68 -3.47 -18.18
N LEU A 66 -5.16 -2.25 -17.86
CA LEU A 66 -6.39 -1.70 -18.43
C LEU A 66 -6.29 -1.50 -19.95
N GLN A 67 -5.15 -1.01 -20.43
CA GLN A 67 -4.91 -0.83 -21.87
C GLN A 67 -4.79 -2.16 -22.62
N ASN A 68 -4.43 -3.23 -21.94
CA ASN A 68 -4.38 -4.59 -22.49
C ASN A 68 -5.65 -5.41 -22.27
N GLY A 69 -6.73 -4.78 -21.86
CA GLY A 69 -8.09 -5.38 -21.87
C GLY A 69 -8.56 -5.90 -20.51
N ALA A 70 -7.93 -5.50 -19.39
CA ALA A 70 -8.52 -5.74 -18.09
C ALA A 70 -9.80 -4.92 -17.91
N ASP A 71 -10.89 -5.54 -17.48
CA ASP A 71 -12.18 -4.88 -17.24
C ASP A 71 -12.16 -4.01 -15.97
N MET A 72 -11.36 -4.40 -14.99
CA MET A 72 -11.31 -3.79 -13.66
C MET A 72 -9.96 -4.05 -13.02
N ILE A 73 -9.48 -3.14 -12.20
CA ILE A 73 -8.24 -3.26 -11.45
C ILE A 73 -8.53 -3.25 -9.95
N TRP A 74 -7.95 -4.19 -9.26
CA TRP A 74 -7.91 -4.24 -7.81
C TRP A 74 -6.64 -3.55 -7.32
N ILE A 75 -6.81 -2.42 -6.60
CA ILE A 75 -5.70 -1.66 -6.04
C ILE A 75 -5.59 -1.88 -4.52
N GLU A 76 -4.38 -1.78 -4.04
CA GLU A 76 -4.03 -1.84 -2.63
C GLU A 76 -2.94 -0.80 -2.34
N THR A 77 -3.01 -0.15 -1.18
CA THR A 77 -2.02 0.82 -0.72
C THR A 77 -1.27 0.27 0.50
N GLU A 78 -0.16 0.90 0.87
CA GLU A 78 0.59 0.53 2.09
C GLU A 78 -0.24 0.70 3.36
N LYS A 79 -1.15 1.70 3.35
CA LYS A 79 -2.01 2.07 4.48
C LYS A 79 -3.41 2.41 3.98
N PRO A 80 -4.44 2.24 4.83
CA PRO A 80 -5.79 2.67 4.49
C PRO A 80 -5.92 4.19 4.62
N HIS A 81 -5.28 4.93 3.71
CA HIS A 81 -5.23 6.40 3.71
C HIS A 81 -5.93 6.96 2.47
N ILE A 82 -7.06 7.65 2.67
CA ILE A 82 -7.92 8.15 1.57
C ILE A 82 -7.15 9.05 0.61
N GLY A 83 -6.29 9.94 1.12
CA GLY A 83 -5.48 10.80 0.25
C GLY A 83 -4.51 10.05 -0.65
N GLN A 84 -3.88 8.99 -0.14
CA GLN A 84 -2.99 8.13 -0.93
C GLN A 84 -3.79 7.35 -2.00
N ILE A 85 -4.94 6.81 -1.62
CA ILE A 85 -5.83 6.11 -2.54
C ILE A 85 -6.27 7.07 -3.65
N GLY A 86 -6.72 8.28 -3.29
CA GLY A 86 -7.16 9.30 -4.25
C GLY A 86 -6.06 9.70 -5.22
N ALA A 87 -4.85 9.95 -4.74
CA ALA A 87 -3.70 10.28 -5.58
C ALA A 87 -3.40 9.18 -6.61
N MET A 88 -3.40 7.91 -6.19
CA MET A 88 -3.21 6.77 -7.10
C MET A 88 -4.35 6.67 -8.14
N VAL A 89 -5.60 6.83 -7.70
CA VAL A 89 -6.78 6.80 -8.58
C VAL A 89 -6.71 7.91 -9.64
N ASP A 90 -6.33 9.11 -9.23
CA ASP A 90 -6.21 10.25 -10.12
C ASP A 90 -5.15 10.01 -11.20
N GLU A 91 -3.97 9.47 -10.83
CA GLU A 91 -2.92 9.14 -11.80
C GLU A 91 -3.38 8.06 -12.79
N ILE A 92 -4.07 7.02 -12.33
CA ILE A 92 -4.63 5.98 -13.20
C ILE A 92 -5.67 6.59 -14.16
N ARG A 93 -6.57 7.44 -13.66
CA ARG A 93 -7.65 8.05 -14.46
C ARG A 93 -7.18 9.13 -15.40
N LYS A 94 -6.02 9.76 -15.19
CA LYS A 94 -5.39 10.60 -16.20
C LYS A 94 -5.09 9.84 -17.50
N ALA A 95 -4.66 8.59 -17.39
CA ALA A 95 -4.35 7.73 -18.53
C ALA A 95 -5.57 6.96 -19.04
N VAL A 96 -6.45 6.50 -18.14
CA VAL A 96 -7.66 5.73 -18.44
C VAL A 96 -8.86 6.35 -17.71
N PRO A 97 -9.52 7.36 -18.26
CA PRO A 97 -10.55 8.15 -17.55
C PRO A 97 -11.71 7.37 -16.95
N ASN A 98 -12.09 6.26 -17.58
CA ASN A 98 -13.22 5.42 -17.15
C ASN A 98 -12.76 4.15 -16.41
N ALA A 99 -11.55 4.15 -15.85
CA ALA A 99 -11.00 3.02 -15.11
C ALA A 99 -11.94 2.59 -13.98
N LYS A 100 -12.32 1.31 -13.99
CA LYS A 100 -13.08 0.68 -12.92
C LYS A 100 -12.09 0.15 -11.89
N LEU A 101 -12.15 0.70 -10.68
CA LEU A 101 -11.19 0.41 -9.62
C LEU A 101 -11.91 -0.17 -8.42
N VAL A 102 -11.30 -1.19 -7.83
CA VAL A 102 -11.73 -1.86 -6.61
C VAL A 102 -10.64 -1.69 -5.58
N TYR A 103 -11.00 -1.37 -4.35
CA TYR A 103 -10.03 -1.24 -3.27
C TYR A 103 -10.06 -2.45 -2.32
N ASN A 104 -8.89 -2.94 -1.97
CA ASN A 104 -8.73 -3.99 -0.97
C ASN A 104 -8.74 -3.40 0.45
N ASN A 105 -9.82 -3.62 1.17
CA ASN A 105 -9.86 -3.38 2.61
C ASN A 105 -9.15 -4.54 3.32
N SER A 106 -7.82 -4.55 3.24
CA SER A 106 -7.03 -5.67 3.76
C SER A 106 -7.21 -5.83 5.27
N PRO A 107 -7.56 -7.02 5.76
CA PRO A 107 -7.62 -7.30 7.20
C PRO A 107 -6.21 -7.41 7.83
N SER A 108 -5.14 -7.44 7.02
CA SER A 108 -3.77 -7.42 7.50
C SER A 108 -3.32 -6.04 7.99
N PHE A 109 -4.03 -4.97 7.64
CA PHE A 109 -3.78 -3.66 8.22
C PHE A 109 -4.17 -3.65 9.69
N ASN A 110 -3.35 -3.05 10.53
CA ASN A 110 -3.81 -2.63 11.84
C ASN A 110 -4.63 -1.34 11.67
N TRP A 111 -5.93 -1.48 11.40
CA TRP A 111 -6.84 -0.36 11.13
C TRP A 111 -6.84 0.65 12.26
N THR A 112 -7.00 0.19 13.50
CA THR A 112 -7.02 1.06 14.68
C THR A 112 -5.74 1.88 14.81
N LEU A 113 -4.57 1.24 14.71
CA LEU A 113 -3.29 1.95 14.78
C LEU A 113 -3.15 2.96 13.64
N ASN A 114 -3.46 2.56 12.42
CA ASN A 114 -3.33 3.44 11.25
C ASN A 114 -4.20 4.70 11.38
N PHE A 115 -5.45 4.55 11.83
CA PHE A 115 -6.32 5.71 11.98
C PHE A 115 -5.97 6.56 13.20
N ARG A 116 -5.59 5.96 14.33
CA ARG A 116 -5.08 6.72 15.47
C ARG A 116 -3.82 7.53 15.11
N GLN A 117 -2.92 6.98 14.30
CA GLN A 117 -1.76 7.72 13.80
C GLN A 117 -2.16 8.87 12.89
N GLN A 118 -3.07 8.65 11.93
CA GLN A 118 -3.55 9.70 11.02
C GLN A 118 -4.22 10.85 11.79
N ILE A 119 -5.06 10.53 12.80
CA ILE A 119 -5.71 11.55 13.63
C ILE A 119 -4.66 12.30 14.47
N PHE A 120 -3.74 11.57 15.10
CA PHE A 120 -2.65 12.18 15.87
C PHE A 120 -1.84 13.16 15.02
N ASP A 121 -1.41 12.76 13.83
CA ASP A 121 -0.62 13.57 12.92
C ASP A 121 -1.42 14.81 12.46
N ALA A 122 -2.70 14.67 12.13
CA ALA A 122 -3.59 15.80 11.79
C ALA A 122 -3.79 16.77 12.97
N TRP A 123 -3.93 16.26 14.17
CA TRP A 123 -4.02 17.10 15.38
C TRP A 123 -2.72 17.83 15.65
N GLN A 124 -1.58 17.18 15.44
CA GLN A 124 -0.26 17.81 15.55
C GLN A 124 -0.11 18.97 14.56
N GLU A 125 -0.50 18.76 13.32
CA GLU A 125 -0.47 19.81 12.28
C GLU A 125 -1.41 20.98 12.60
N SER A 126 -2.55 20.72 13.24
CA SER A 126 -3.48 21.75 13.67
C SER A 126 -3.07 22.52 14.93
N GLY A 127 -2.00 22.07 15.62
CA GLY A 127 -1.53 22.67 16.86
C GLY A 127 -2.33 22.26 18.10
N LYS A 128 -3.10 21.17 18.04
CA LYS A 128 -3.81 20.62 19.20
C LYS A 128 -2.83 20.15 20.27
N ASP A 129 -3.17 20.35 21.55
CA ASP A 129 -2.36 19.80 22.65
C ASP A 129 -2.42 18.27 22.66
N LEU A 130 -1.26 17.67 22.51
CA LEU A 130 -1.07 16.22 22.45
C LEU A 130 -0.34 15.65 23.67
N SER A 131 -0.15 16.46 24.71
CA SER A 131 0.63 16.07 25.91
C SER A 131 0.07 14.84 26.63
N ALA A 132 -1.19 14.50 26.42
CA ALA A 132 -1.84 13.31 26.96
C ALA A 132 -1.56 12.01 26.17
N TYR A 133 -0.92 12.09 25.02
CA TYR A 133 -0.73 10.95 24.11
C TYR A 133 0.73 10.71 23.80
N ASP A 134 1.13 9.44 23.74
CA ASP A 134 2.43 9.01 23.21
C ASP A 134 2.25 8.45 21.80
N ARG A 135 2.83 9.12 20.80
CA ARG A 135 2.78 8.67 19.40
C ARG A 135 3.38 7.27 19.19
N ALA A 136 4.33 6.87 20.04
CA ALA A 136 4.95 5.55 19.92
C ALA A 136 4.07 4.43 20.47
N ASP A 137 3.07 4.76 21.31
CA ASP A 137 2.21 3.79 22.00
C ASP A 137 0.71 4.11 21.85
N LEU A 138 0.28 4.45 20.64
CA LEU A 138 -1.14 4.79 20.36
C LEU A 138 -2.11 3.60 20.51
N MET A 139 -1.59 2.38 20.69
CA MET A 139 -2.41 1.19 20.99
C MET A 139 -2.58 0.94 22.50
N ASN A 140 -2.10 1.83 23.34
CA ASN A 140 -2.30 1.73 24.78
C ASN A 140 -3.79 1.73 25.11
N VAL A 141 -4.22 0.77 25.93
CA VAL A 141 -5.62 0.59 26.35
C VAL A 141 -6.16 1.82 27.10
N ASN A 142 -5.29 2.62 27.72
CA ASN A 142 -5.70 3.86 28.38
C ASN A 142 -6.28 4.89 27.41
N TYR A 143 -6.02 4.74 26.10
CA TYR A 143 -6.55 5.62 25.06
C TYR A 143 -7.88 5.14 24.47
N ASP A 144 -8.37 3.94 24.81
CA ASP A 144 -9.56 3.35 24.17
C ASP A 144 -10.85 4.14 24.42
N GLN A 145 -10.89 4.95 25.48
CA GLN A 145 -12.00 5.85 25.80
C GLN A 145 -11.67 7.32 25.49
N SER A 146 -10.58 7.58 24.79
CA SER A 146 -10.14 8.93 24.46
C SER A 146 -10.86 9.49 23.22
N GLU A 147 -10.79 10.81 23.07
CA GLU A 147 -11.25 11.50 21.86
C GLU A 147 -10.52 11.00 20.61
N LEU A 148 -9.21 10.67 20.72
CA LEU A 148 -8.40 10.10 19.65
C LEU A 148 -8.99 8.78 19.15
N ALA A 149 -9.34 7.89 20.07
CA ALA A 149 -9.93 6.59 19.71
C ALA A 149 -11.31 6.77 19.07
N ALA A 150 -12.15 7.62 19.65
CA ALA A 150 -13.49 7.88 19.13
C ALA A 150 -13.46 8.45 17.69
N GLU A 151 -12.54 9.39 17.42
CA GLU A 151 -12.38 9.94 16.07
C GLU A 151 -11.81 8.90 15.09
N ALA A 152 -10.85 8.06 15.52
CA ALA A 152 -10.31 6.98 14.71
C ALA A 152 -11.38 5.94 14.36
N ASP A 153 -12.20 5.53 15.32
CA ASP A 153 -13.29 4.58 15.13
C ASP A 153 -14.35 5.12 14.15
N GLU A 154 -14.67 6.42 14.26
CA GLU A 154 -15.59 7.07 13.31
C GLU A 154 -15.01 7.08 11.89
N LYS A 155 -13.72 7.35 11.73
CA LYS A 155 -13.05 7.30 10.42
C LYS A 155 -13.01 5.90 9.84
N ILE A 156 -12.81 4.88 10.66
CA ILE A 156 -12.90 3.47 10.21
C ILE A 156 -14.32 3.17 9.75
N ARG A 157 -15.32 3.57 10.53
CA ARG A 157 -16.74 3.36 10.22
C ARG A 157 -17.17 4.03 8.91
N THR A 158 -16.66 5.22 8.62
CA THR A 158 -17.01 6.00 7.41
C THR A 158 -16.10 5.72 6.22
N PHE A 159 -15.05 4.91 6.38
CA PHE A 159 -13.97 4.75 5.40
C PHE A 159 -14.46 4.49 3.97
N GLN A 160 -15.43 3.58 3.79
CA GLN A 160 -15.93 3.25 2.45
C GLN A 160 -16.70 4.43 1.83
N ALA A 161 -17.47 5.16 2.64
CA ALA A 161 -18.18 6.36 2.17
C ALA A 161 -17.20 7.50 1.82
N ASP A 162 -16.16 7.66 2.63
CA ASP A 162 -15.10 8.64 2.39
C ASP A 162 -14.30 8.28 1.13
N ALA A 163 -13.96 7.01 0.92
CA ALA A 163 -13.30 6.53 -0.28
C ALA A 163 -14.14 6.75 -1.54
N ALA A 164 -15.46 6.56 -1.45
CA ALA A 164 -16.37 6.84 -2.56
C ALA A 164 -16.43 8.33 -2.90
N ARG A 165 -16.54 9.19 -1.87
CA ARG A 165 -16.66 10.64 -2.04
C ARG A 165 -15.36 11.28 -2.50
N ASP A 166 -14.24 10.94 -1.86
CA ASP A 166 -12.98 11.68 -1.97
C ASP A 166 -11.97 11.02 -2.92
N ALA A 167 -12.08 9.70 -3.14
CA ALA A 167 -11.22 8.94 -4.05
C ALA A 167 -11.97 8.29 -5.21
N GLY A 168 -13.30 8.39 -5.26
CA GLY A 168 -14.11 7.79 -6.33
C GLY A 168 -14.05 6.26 -6.39
N ILE A 169 -13.84 5.61 -5.24
CA ILE A 169 -13.84 4.14 -5.10
C ILE A 169 -15.20 3.71 -4.55
N PHE A 170 -15.97 3.02 -5.36
CA PHE A 170 -17.33 2.56 -5.02
C PHE A 170 -17.42 1.06 -4.76
N HIS A 171 -16.35 0.31 -5.08
CA HIS A 171 -16.30 -1.13 -4.91
C HIS A 171 -15.15 -1.48 -3.98
N HIS A 172 -15.47 -2.22 -2.92
CA HIS A 172 -14.51 -2.66 -1.91
C HIS A 172 -14.54 -4.18 -1.79
N LEU A 173 -13.37 -4.77 -1.63
CA LEU A 173 -13.20 -6.18 -1.30
C LEU A 173 -12.57 -6.30 0.08
N ILE A 174 -12.92 -7.34 0.79
CA ILE A 174 -12.25 -7.77 2.01
C ILE A 174 -11.67 -9.15 1.73
N THR A 175 -10.35 -9.27 1.75
CA THR A 175 -9.69 -10.54 1.53
C THR A 175 -9.89 -11.48 2.71
N LEU A 176 -10.11 -12.76 2.41
CA LEU A 176 -10.19 -13.85 3.39
C LEU A 176 -11.16 -13.64 4.59
N PRO A 177 -12.32 -12.97 4.44
CA PRO A 177 -13.19 -12.70 5.59
C PRO A 177 -13.69 -13.99 6.25
N THR A 178 -14.07 -14.98 5.45
CA THR A 178 -14.52 -16.30 5.94
C THR A 178 -13.40 -17.05 6.66
N TYR A 179 -12.18 -17.00 6.13
CA TYR A 179 -11.02 -17.61 6.76
C TYR A 179 -10.75 -16.99 8.14
N HIS A 180 -10.68 -15.67 8.24
CA HIS A 180 -10.43 -14.98 9.50
C HIS A 180 -11.54 -15.23 10.53
N THR A 181 -12.81 -15.24 10.09
CA THR A 181 -13.95 -15.54 10.96
C THR A 181 -13.89 -16.99 11.47
N ALA A 182 -13.61 -17.94 10.58
CA ALA A 182 -13.48 -19.35 10.95
C ALA A 182 -12.31 -19.58 11.91
N ALA A 183 -11.13 -18.99 11.64
CA ALA A 183 -9.96 -19.11 12.48
C ALA A 183 -10.21 -18.55 13.89
N LEU A 184 -10.82 -17.36 13.99
CA LEU A 184 -11.16 -16.75 15.29
C LEU A 184 -12.18 -17.60 16.07
N SER A 185 -13.23 -18.08 15.39
CA SER A 185 -14.26 -18.91 16.03
C SER A 185 -13.68 -20.24 16.52
N THR A 186 -12.78 -20.85 15.75
CA THR A 186 -12.11 -22.10 16.13
C THR A 186 -11.16 -21.90 17.30
N ASP A 187 -10.40 -20.80 17.30
CA ASP A 187 -9.49 -20.45 18.40
C ASP A 187 -10.26 -20.22 19.71
N ASN A 188 -11.36 -19.45 19.64
CA ASN A 188 -12.21 -19.23 20.80
C ASN A 188 -12.81 -20.53 21.33
N LEU A 189 -13.36 -21.38 20.46
CA LEU A 189 -13.90 -22.68 20.84
C LEU A 189 -12.82 -23.58 21.51
N ALA A 190 -11.62 -23.60 20.93
CA ALA A 190 -10.51 -24.39 21.50
C ALA A 190 -10.12 -23.88 22.89
N LYS A 191 -10.06 -22.56 23.12
CA LYS A 191 -9.76 -21.96 24.42
C LYS A 191 -10.81 -22.31 25.47
N GLU A 192 -12.09 -22.27 25.11
CA GLU A 192 -13.19 -22.66 26.00
C GLU A 192 -13.14 -24.14 26.34
N TYR A 193 -12.83 -24.99 25.35
CA TYR A 193 -12.74 -26.45 25.58
C TYR A 193 -11.56 -26.88 26.49
N PHE A 194 -10.44 -26.17 26.40
CA PHE A 194 -9.22 -26.50 27.15
C PHE A 194 -9.03 -25.65 28.41
N GLY A 195 -9.79 -24.56 28.54
CA GLY A 195 -9.71 -23.70 29.72
C GLY A 195 -10.44 -24.16 30.93
N ASP A 196 -11.41 -25.07 30.77
CA ASP A 196 -12.25 -25.64 31.85
C ASP A 196 -11.79 -27.05 32.32
N GLN A 197 -10.59 -27.50 31.90
CA GLN A 197 -9.93 -28.71 32.40
C GLN A 197 -8.68 -28.37 33.22
#